data_f908bcd49d4e9acbee687bbcd0091482
#
_entry.id   f908bcd49d4e9acbee687bbcd0091482
#
_cell.length_a   1.000
_cell.length_b   1.000
_cell.length_c   1.000
_cell.angle_alpha   90.00
_cell.angle_beta   90.00
_cell.angle_gamma   90.00
#
_symmetry.space_group_name_H-M   'P 1'
#
loop_
_entity.id
_entity.type
_entity.pdbx_description
1 polymer ?
#
loop_
_entity_poly.entity_id
_entity_poly.type
_entity_poly.pdbx_seq_one_letter_code
_entity_poly.pdbx_strand_id
1 'polypeptide(L)'
;PFLGERSIKLNGIILINKEKGCTSHDVVYKVKKLTNSKVGHTGTLDPNATGVLPLLIGEATKISKYLINHDKEYEVVLELGKKTSTADVEGEVIEEKEVPAKSLEEQYVKEILKTFIGKQEQTPPIYSAIKINGKKLYEYARKGQEVKLEPRQIEIYDIELLNINKTEKQISFRVQCSKGTYIRSLCEDIAEKLGTVGLMKELKRTVVGDFKIENAITVEELKEKIENKDYSCIISIEEIFKHNNRIELNTQDYSKYVNGVKLDIENCKITEFDVTRRNVKTI
;
A
#
# COMPACT_ATOMS: atom_id res chain seq x y z
N PRO A 1 -41.74 8.81 -21.46
CA PRO A 1 -40.62 9.64 -21.06
C PRO A 1 -40.00 9.00 -19.82
N PHE A 2 -38.93 8.25 -20.04
CA PHE A 2 -38.15 7.67 -18.97
C PHE A 2 -37.40 8.81 -18.28
N LEU A 3 -37.84 9.16 -17.06
CA LEU A 3 -37.04 9.97 -16.15
C LEU A 3 -35.78 9.19 -15.83
N GLY A 4 -34.64 9.60 -16.42
CA GLY A 4 -33.36 8.99 -16.19
C GLY A 4 -33.05 9.01 -14.68
N GLU A 5 -32.91 7.86 -14.07
CA GLU A 5 -32.33 7.73 -12.73
C GLU A 5 -31.00 8.49 -12.76
N ARG A 6 -30.91 9.57 -11.99
CA ARG A 6 -29.64 10.27 -11.76
C ARG A 6 -28.69 9.26 -11.12
N SER A 7 -27.74 8.77 -11.89
CA SER A 7 -26.72 7.88 -11.35
C SER A 7 -26.06 8.57 -10.17
N ILE A 8 -26.15 7.97 -8.99
CA ILE A 8 -25.52 8.47 -7.78
C ILE A 8 -24.02 8.47 -8.06
N LYS A 9 -23.39 9.65 -8.06
CA LYS A 9 -21.95 9.77 -8.15
C LYS A 9 -21.35 9.41 -6.80
N LEU A 10 -20.75 8.23 -6.71
CA LEU A 10 -20.07 7.79 -5.50
C LEU A 10 -18.75 8.55 -5.34
N ASN A 11 -18.50 9.05 -4.13
CA ASN A 11 -17.28 9.75 -3.75
C ASN A 11 -16.80 9.26 -2.40
N GLY A 12 -15.55 8.88 -2.28
CA GLY A 12 -14.98 8.42 -1.02
C GLY A 12 -13.91 7.35 -1.22
N ILE A 13 -13.65 6.60 -0.19
CA ILE A 13 -12.65 5.52 -0.16
C ILE A 13 -13.35 4.21 0.13
N ILE A 14 -12.99 3.17 -0.62
CA ILE A 14 -13.39 1.79 -0.36
C ILE A 14 -12.13 0.99 -0.07
N LEU A 15 -12.16 0.19 0.99
CA LEU A 15 -11.08 -0.72 1.32
C LEU A 15 -11.40 -2.09 0.68
N ILE A 16 -10.61 -2.49 -0.31
CA ILE A 16 -10.76 -3.80 -0.93
C ILE A 16 -9.72 -4.75 -0.36
N ASN A 17 -10.14 -5.92 0.09
CA ASN A 17 -9.28 -7.05 0.35
C ASN A 17 -8.94 -7.70 -0.99
N LYS A 18 -7.78 -7.30 -1.56
CA LYS A 18 -7.34 -7.82 -2.84
C LYS A 18 -6.98 -9.29 -2.73
N GLU A 19 -7.56 -10.10 -3.58
CA GLU A 19 -7.27 -11.52 -3.69
C GLU A 19 -5.97 -11.80 -4.48
N LYS A 20 -5.42 -12.99 -4.30
CA LYS A 20 -4.29 -13.51 -5.06
C LYS A 20 -4.66 -13.71 -6.54
N GLY A 21 -3.69 -13.55 -7.44
CA GLY A 21 -3.84 -13.86 -8.86
C GLY A 21 -4.44 -12.74 -9.71
N CYS A 22 -4.69 -11.55 -9.14
CA CYS A 22 -5.11 -10.38 -9.91
C CYS A 22 -4.21 -9.17 -9.59
N THR A 23 -4.04 -8.27 -10.55
CA THR A 23 -3.30 -7.04 -10.35
C THR A 23 -4.14 -6.00 -9.59
N SER A 24 -3.48 -5.03 -8.94
CA SER A 24 -4.19 -3.87 -8.36
C SER A 24 -4.99 -3.10 -9.43
N HIS A 25 -4.56 -3.13 -10.69
CA HIS A 25 -5.26 -2.49 -11.80
C HIS A 25 -6.54 -3.23 -12.19
N ASP A 26 -6.54 -4.56 -12.14
CA ASP A 26 -7.74 -5.37 -12.38
C ASP A 26 -8.82 -5.07 -11.35
N VAL A 27 -8.41 -4.91 -10.07
CA VAL A 27 -9.34 -4.50 -9.01
C VAL A 27 -9.91 -3.11 -9.28
N VAL A 28 -9.05 -2.13 -9.63
CA VAL A 28 -9.49 -0.78 -10.03
C VAL A 28 -10.48 -0.84 -11.19
N TYR A 29 -10.22 -1.66 -12.20
CA TYR A 29 -11.11 -1.80 -13.37
C TYR A 29 -12.47 -2.40 -13.01
N LYS A 30 -12.49 -3.46 -12.19
CA LYS A 30 -13.73 -4.08 -11.69
C LYS A 30 -14.56 -3.05 -10.89
N VAL A 31 -13.93 -2.37 -9.92
CA VAL A 31 -14.62 -1.38 -9.09
C VAL A 31 -15.09 -0.17 -9.90
N LYS A 32 -14.30 0.28 -10.89
CA LYS A 32 -14.73 1.34 -11.81
C LYS A 32 -16.00 0.97 -12.57
N LYS A 33 -16.12 -0.29 -13.02
CA LYS A 33 -17.35 -0.77 -13.70
C LYS A 33 -18.54 -0.81 -12.74
N LEU A 34 -18.34 -1.30 -11.52
CA LEU A 34 -19.41 -1.40 -10.51
C LEU A 34 -19.94 -0.05 -10.08
N THR A 35 -19.04 0.92 -9.89
CA THR A 35 -19.38 2.26 -9.35
C THR A 35 -19.71 3.29 -10.42
N ASN A 36 -19.46 2.99 -11.70
CA ASN A 36 -19.51 3.94 -12.82
C ASN A 36 -18.82 5.27 -12.52
N SER A 37 -17.69 5.22 -11.78
CA SER A 37 -16.97 6.38 -11.30
C SER A 37 -15.49 6.28 -11.64
N LYS A 38 -14.75 7.40 -11.59
CA LYS A 38 -13.30 7.39 -11.63
C LYS A 38 -12.76 6.66 -10.39
N VAL A 39 -11.81 5.76 -10.56
CA VAL A 39 -11.19 5.01 -9.46
C VAL A 39 -9.66 5.06 -9.59
N GLY A 40 -8.97 5.22 -8.46
CA GLY A 40 -7.52 5.10 -8.33
C GLY A 40 -7.16 4.35 -7.05
N HIS A 41 -5.89 3.99 -6.86
CA HIS A 41 -5.40 3.36 -5.63
C HIS A 41 -4.22 4.12 -5.04
N THR A 42 -3.92 3.91 -3.75
CA THR A 42 -2.85 4.62 -3.02
C THR A 42 -1.55 3.82 -2.88
N GLY A 43 -1.49 2.61 -3.44
CA GLY A 43 -0.27 1.77 -3.39
C GLY A 43 -0.51 0.42 -4.04
N THR A 44 0.32 0.09 -5.01
CA THR A 44 0.25 -1.18 -5.75
C THR A 44 0.53 -2.35 -4.81
N LEU A 45 -0.19 -3.45 -5.00
CA LEU A 45 0.14 -4.80 -4.55
C LEU A 45 0.49 -5.64 -5.77
N ASP A 46 1.51 -6.47 -5.65
CA ASP A 46 1.91 -7.43 -6.68
C ASP A 46 0.77 -8.43 -6.97
N PRO A 47 0.72 -9.11 -8.13
CA PRO A 47 -0.38 -10.01 -8.48
C PRO A 47 -0.62 -11.09 -7.44
N ASN A 48 0.44 -11.70 -6.91
CA ASN A 48 0.38 -12.75 -5.90
C ASN A 48 0.23 -12.24 -4.46
N ALA A 49 0.37 -10.93 -4.23
CA ALA A 49 0.12 -10.33 -2.94
C ALA A 49 -1.38 -10.15 -2.69
N THR A 50 -1.76 -10.25 -1.42
CA THR A 50 -3.16 -10.08 -0.94
C THR A 50 -3.26 -8.92 0.05
N GLY A 51 -4.48 -8.62 0.49
CA GLY A 51 -4.71 -7.70 1.60
C GLY A 51 -5.27 -6.35 1.20
N VAL A 52 -5.24 -5.40 2.14
CA VAL A 52 -5.96 -4.14 2.02
C VAL A 52 -5.41 -3.26 0.89
N LEU A 53 -6.28 -2.91 -0.04
CA LEU A 53 -6.04 -2.00 -1.15
C LEU A 53 -7.05 -0.85 -1.07
N PRO A 54 -6.64 0.31 -0.52
CA PRO A 54 -7.52 1.48 -0.50
C PRO A 54 -7.74 2.02 -1.91
N LEU A 55 -9.00 2.10 -2.32
CA LEU A 55 -9.44 2.65 -3.60
C LEU A 55 -10.13 3.99 -3.40
N LEU A 56 -9.71 4.97 -4.16
CA LEU A 56 -10.27 6.32 -4.20
C LEU A 56 -11.30 6.41 -5.31
N ILE A 57 -12.53 6.84 -4.99
CA ILE A 57 -13.65 6.86 -5.92
C ILE A 57 -14.12 8.30 -6.14
N GLY A 58 -14.36 8.65 -7.40
CA GLY A 58 -14.84 9.97 -7.80
C GLY A 58 -13.90 11.10 -7.41
N GLU A 59 -14.38 12.09 -6.69
CA GLU A 59 -13.61 13.25 -6.24
C GLU A 59 -12.48 12.88 -5.26
N ALA A 60 -12.61 11.76 -4.52
CA ALA A 60 -11.55 11.28 -3.64
C ALA A 60 -10.24 10.95 -4.39
N THR A 61 -10.28 10.74 -5.70
CA THR A 61 -9.03 10.58 -6.48
C THR A 61 -8.11 11.80 -6.41
N LYS A 62 -8.63 12.98 -6.08
CA LYS A 62 -7.87 14.23 -5.95
C LYS A 62 -7.04 14.29 -4.65
N ILE A 63 -7.46 13.55 -3.62
CA ILE A 63 -6.74 13.51 -2.33
C ILE A 63 -5.67 12.42 -2.25
N SER A 64 -5.40 11.69 -3.33
CA SER A 64 -4.41 10.60 -3.37
C SER A 64 -3.04 11.00 -2.81
N LYS A 65 -2.59 12.25 -3.07
CA LYS A 65 -1.31 12.77 -2.59
C LYS A 65 -1.15 12.76 -1.06
N TYR A 66 -2.25 12.83 -0.31
CA TYR A 66 -2.25 12.80 1.16
C TYR A 66 -2.21 11.38 1.72
N LEU A 67 -2.60 10.37 0.93
CA LEU A 67 -2.75 8.98 1.35
C LEU A 67 -1.63 8.05 0.86
N ILE A 68 -0.86 8.47 -0.16
CA ILE A 68 0.25 7.68 -0.72
C ILE A 68 1.40 7.47 0.27
N ASN A 69 1.60 8.43 1.17
CA ASN A 69 2.75 8.47 2.06
C ASN A 69 2.55 7.70 3.38
N HIS A 70 1.50 6.92 3.50
CA HIS A 70 1.22 6.15 4.70
C HIS A 70 2.20 4.99 4.88
N ASP A 71 2.51 4.68 6.13
CA ASP A 71 3.23 3.49 6.54
C ASP A 71 2.38 2.23 6.30
N LYS A 72 3.01 1.08 6.24
CA LYS A 72 2.35 -0.19 5.93
C LYS A 72 2.76 -1.26 6.92
N GLU A 73 1.84 -2.21 7.11
CA GLU A 73 2.12 -3.45 7.81
C GLU A 73 1.83 -4.63 6.88
N TYR A 74 2.69 -5.63 6.97
CA TYR A 74 2.58 -6.85 6.17
C TYR A 74 2.79 -8.10 7.02
N GLU A 75 2.07 -9.16 6.70
CA GLU A 75 2.40 -10.53 7.02
C GLU A 75 3.10 -11.15 5.80
N VAL A 76 4.24 -11.78 6.04
CA VAL A 76 5.17 -12.24 5.02
C VAL A 76 5.53 -13.69 5.26
N VAL A 77 5.62 -14.49 4.19
CA VAL A 77 6.25 -15.81 4.22
C VAL A 77 7.50 -15.74 3.35
N LEU A 78 8.66 -15.88 3.98
CA LEU A 78 9.96 -16.02 3.35
C LEU A 78 10.26 -17.51 3.17
N GLU A 79 10.54 -17.96 1.94
CA GLU A 79 11.07 -19.30 1.65
C GLU A 79 12.58 -19.21 1.49
N LEU A 80 13.31 -20.07 2.23
CA LEU A 80 14.78 -20.14 2.21
C LEU A 80 15.28 -21.22 1.24
N GLY A 81 16.50 -21.04 0.74
CA GLY A 81 17.22 -22.00 -0.08
C GLY A 81 17.09 -21.78 -1.58
N LYS A 82 16.22 -20.89 -2.03
CA LYS A 82 16.04 -20.54 -3.45
C LYS A 82 15.99 -19.04 -3.64
N LYS A 83 16.58 -18.57 -4.73
CA LYS A 83 16.50 -17.19 -5.21
C LYS A 83 15.89 -17.18 -6.60
N THR A 84 15.02 -16.22 -6.87
CA THR A 84 14.37 -16.07 -8.18
C THR A 84 14.69 -14.73 -8.81
N SER A 85 14.51 -14.62 -10.11
CA SER A 85 14.77 -13.38 -10.88
C SER A 85 13.91 -12.20 -10.46
N THR A 86 12.76 -12.43 -9.80
CA THR A 86 11.83 -11.40 -9.33
C THR A 86 11.83 -11.22 -7.81
N ALA A 87 12.62 -12.04 -7.09
CA ALA A 87 12.64 -12.15 -5.63
C ALA A 87 11.30 -12.60 -5.01
N ASP A 88 10.40 -13.18 -5.81
CA ASP A 88 9.14 -13.80 -5.42
C ASP A 88 8.89 -15.10 -6.22
N VAL A 89 7.73 -15.74 -6.01
CA VAL A 89 7.38 -17.01 -6.64
C VAL A 89 7.08 -16.93 -8.15
N GLU A 90 7.01 -15.75 -8.74
CA GLU A 90 6.71 -15.58 -10.17
C GLU A 90 7.96 -15.65 -11.04
N GLY A 91 9.15 -15.47 -10.46
CA GLY A 91 10.42 -15.52 -11.18
C GLY A 91 10.96 -16.91 -11.40
N GLU A 92 11.83 -17.04 -12.39
CA GLU A 92 12.62 -18.25 -12.58
C GLU A 92 13.66 -18.40 -11.47
N VAL A 93 13.91 -19.64 -11.01
CA VAL A 93 14.97 -19.93 -10.04
C VAL A 93 16.33 -19.67 -10.70
N ILE A 94 17.11 -18.76 -10.11
CA ILE A 94 18.43 -18.36 -10.61
C ILE A 94 19.57 -18.83 -9.70
N GLU A 95 19.27 -19.16 -8.44
CA GLU A 95 20.24 -19.67 -7.48
C GLU A 95 19.56 -20.60 -6.47
N GLU A 96 20.22 -21.69 -6.11
CA GLU A 96 19.85 -22.56 -4.99
C GLU A 96 21.03 -22.67 -4.03
N LYS A 97 20.75 -22.59 -2.72
CA LYS A 97 21.76 -22.66 -1.68
C LYS A 97 21.24 -23.44 -0.49
N GLU A 98 22.11 -24.25 0.11
CA GLU A 98 21.78 -24.99 1.33
C GLU A 98 21.31 -24.03 2.45
N VAL A 99 20.34 -24.48 3.23
CA VAL A 99 19.83 -23.73 4.38
C VAL A 99 20.49 -24.28 5.64
N PRO A 100 21.36 -23.50 6.31
CA PRO A 100 21.98 -23.94 7.56
C PRO A 100 20.93 -24.25 8.62
N ALA A 101 21.09 -25.32 9.39
CA ALA A 101 20.11 -25.72 10.39
C ALA A 101 19.77 -24.58 11.40
N LYS A 102 20.78 -23.80 11.79
CA LYS A 102 20.61 -22.64 12.69
C LYS A 102 19.68 -21.56 12.14
N SER A 103 19.57 -21.45 10.80
CA SER A 103 18.72 -20.45 10.11
C SER A 103 17.23 -20.73 10.28
N LEU A 104 16.88 -21.87 10.88
CA LEU A 104 15.53 -22.27 11.27
C LEU A 104 15.38 -22.46 12.80
N GLU A 105 16.33 -21.93 13.57
CA GLU A 105 16.25 -21.85 15.03
C GLU A 105 15.59 -20.54 15.45
N GLU A 106 14.55 -20.64 16.27
CA GLU A 106 13.69 -19.50 16.61
C GLU A 106 14.48 -18.33 17.20
N GLN A 107 15.38 -18.59 18.15
CA GLN A 107 16.15 -17.53 18.79
C GLN A 107 17.07 -16.82 17.79
N TYR A 108 17.76 -17.57 16.94
CA TYR A 108 18.65 -17.01 15.93
C TYR A 108 17.89 -16.18 14.88
N VAL A 109 16.74 -16.67 14.42
CA VAL A 109 15.89 -15.92 13.49
C VAL A 109 15.40 -14.62 14.11
N LYS A 110 14.93 -14.63 15.38
CA LYS A 110 14.53 -13.42 16.11
C LYS A 110 15.67 -12.40 16.23
N GLU A 111 16.88 -12.85 16.48
CA GLU A 111 18.05 -11.96 16.55
C GLU A 111 18.35 -11.32 15.20
N ILE A 112 18.32 -12.10 14.11
CA ILE A 112 18.53 -11.58 12.77
C ILE A 112 17.44 -10.58 12.37
N LEU A 113 16.16 -10.91 12.58
CA LEU A 113 15.05 -10.00 12.26
C LEU A 113 15.20 -8.65 12.97
N LYS A 114 15.53 -8.63 14.24
CA LYS A 114 15.75 -7.40 15.02
C LYS A 114 16.84 -6.49 14.43
N THR A 115 17.82 -7.05 13.70
CA THR A 115 18.90 -6.23 13.10
C THR A 115 18.40 -5.36 11.93
N PHE A 116 17.18 -5.57 11.46
CA PHE A 116 16.57 -4.77 10.40
C PHE A 116 15.73 -3.59 10.93
N ILE A 117 15.49 -3.50 12.24
CA ILE A 117 14.72 -2.39 12.83
C ILE A 117 15.56 -1.11 12.73
N GLY A 118 14.91 -0.03 12.28
CA GLY A 118 15.47 1.31 12.15
C GLY A 118 15.61 1.77 10.71
N LYS A 119 16.34 2.88 10.53
CA LYS A 119 16.60 3.48 9.21
C LYS A 119 17.71 2.74 8.50
N GLN A 120 17.48 2.45 7.23
CA GLN A 120 18.44 1.75 6.38
C GLN A 120 18.27 2.12 4.92
N GLU A 121 19.28 1.81 4.13
CA GLU A 121 19.21 1.93 2.67
C GLU A 121 18.74 0.60 2.07
N GLN A 122 17.83 0.69 1.10
CA GLN A 122 17.35 -0.48 0.36
C GLN A 122 17.43 -0.20 -1.14
N THR A 123 18.03 -1.11 -1.89
CA THR A 123 17.98 -1.08 -3.35
C THR A 123 16.65 -1.66 -3.82
N PRO A 124 15.83 -0.90 -4.56
CA PRO A 124 14.59 -1.40 -5.11
C PRO A 124 14.81 -2.58 -6.05
N PRO A 125 13.86 -3.54 -6.15
CA PRO A 125 13.98 -4.61 -7.14
C PRO A 125 13.79 -4.03 -8.56
N ILE A 126 14.45 -4.65 -9.55
CA ILE A 126 14.34 -4.23 -10.95
C ILE A 126 12.91 -4.36 -11.49
N TYR A 127 12.15 -5.34 -10.99
CA TYR A 127 10.72 -5.50 -11.28
C TYR A 127 9.87 -4.63 -10.36
N SER A 128 9.95 -3.30 -10.55
CA SER A 128 9.16 -2.32 -9.80
C SER A 128 8.53 -1.27 -10.70
N ALA A 129 7.55 -0.53 -10.14
CA ALA A 129 6.86 0.56 -10.84
C ALA A 129 7.60 1.91 -10.78
N ILE A 130 8.82 1.94 -10.24
CA ILE A 130 9.67 3.13 -10.21
C ILE A 130 9.95 3.58 -11.64
N LYS A 131 9.89 4.88 -11.87
CA LYS A 131 10.22 5.47 -13.18
C LYS A 131 11.64 6.00 -13.20
N ILE A 132 12.41 5.61 -14.21
CA ILE A 132 13.71 6.18 -14.58
C ILE A 132 13.59 6.64 -16.03
N ASN A 133 13.94 7.89 -16.30
CA ASN A 133 13.82 8.50 -17.64
C ASN A 133 12.42 8.33 -18.27
N GLY A 134 11.37 8.45 -17.43
CA GLY A 134 9.98 8.38 -17.88
C GLY A 134 9.41 6.97 -18.08
N LYS A 135 10.24 5.92 -18.05
CA LYS A 135 9.84 4.50 -18.20
C LYS A 135 9.89 3.78 -16.86
N LYS A 136 9.01 2.83 -16.65
CA LYS A 136 9.00 2.01 -15.42
C LYS A 136 10.11 0.97 -15.45
N LEU A 137 10.71 0.66 -14.28
CA LEU A 137 11.83 -0.28 -14.17
C LEU A 137 11.52 -1.66 -14.77
N TYR A 138 10.31 -2.18 -14.54
CA TYR A 138 9.93 -3.48 -15.10
C TYR A 138 9.93 -3.50 -16.65
N GLU A 139 9.83 -2.33 -17.32
CA GLU A 139 9.92 -2.24 -18.79
C GLU A 139 11.36 -2.41 -19.28
N TYR A 140 12.35 -1.96 -18.49
CA TYR A 140 13.77 -2.22 -18.73
C TYR A 140 14.10 -3.68 -18.47
N ALA A 141 13.63 -4.24 -17.34
CA ALA A 141 13.85 -5.64 -16.98
C ALA A 141 13.38 -6.61 -18.08
N ARG A 142 12.16 -6.41 -18.62
CA ARG A 142 11.62 -7.22 -19.72
C ARG A 142 12.42 -7.13 -21.01
N LYS A 143 13.23 -6.10 -21.19
CA LYS A 143 14.11 -5.91 -22.35
C LYS A 143 15.54 -6.37 -22.11
N GLY A 144 15.82 -6.95 -20.94
CA GLY A 144 17.18 -7.34 -20.54
C GLY A 144 18.14 -6.15 -20.40
N GLN A 145 17.64 -4.94 -20.18
CA GLN A 145 18.45 -3.75 -20.06
C GLN A 145 18.85 -3.53 -18.61
N GLU A 146 20.15 -3.46 -18.35
CA GLU A 146 20.66 -3.10 -17.03
C GLU A 146 20.41 -1.63 -16.74
N VAL A 147 19.94 -1.33 -15.55
CA VAL A 147 19.74 0.02 -15.04
C VAL A 147 20.39 0.14 -13.68
N LYS A 148 21.24 1.15 -13.50
CA LYS A 148 21.80 1.44 -12.19
C LYS A 148 20.70 1.94 -11.26
N LEU A 149 20.48 1.23 -10.17
CA LEU A 149 19.48 1.54 -9.16
C LEU A 149 20.14 2.25 -7.99
N GLU A 150 19.65 3.41 -7.65
CA GLU A 150 20.11 4.13 -6.46
C GLU A 150 19.36 3.62 -5.22
N PRO A 151 20.07 3.30 -4.13
CA PRO A 151 19.46 2.95 -2.86
C PRO A 151 18.55 4.07 -2.35
N ARG A 152 17.52 3.70 -1.60
CA ARG A 152 16.56 4.63 -1.01
C ARG A 152 16.48 4.43 0.49
N GLN A 153 16.35 5.52 1.21
CA GLN A 153 16.12 5.48 2.65
C GLN A 153 14.73 4.90 2.92
N ILE A 154 14.72 3.85 3.74
CA ILE A 154 13.52 3.24 4.30
C ILE A 154 13.66 3.14 5.82
N GLU A 155 12.57 2.84 6.48
CA GLU A 155 12.57 2.58 7.93
C GLU A 155 11.69 1.38 8.23
N ILE A 156 12.24 0.42 8.97
CA ILE A 156 11.49 -0.68 9.56
C ILE A 156 11.22 -0.29 11.01
N TYR A 157 9.94 -0.10 11.34
CA TYR A 157 9.53 0.32 12.67
C TYR A 157 9.48 -0.85 13.64
N ASP A 158 9.01 -1.99 13.16
CA ASP A 158 8.92 -3.24 13.92
C ASP A 158 8.96 -4.45 13.00
N ILE A 159 9.50 -5.56 13.50
CA ILE A 159 9.50 -6.85 12.80
C ILE A 159 9.41 -7.98 13.83
N GLU A 160 8.42 -8.84 13.68
CA GLU A 160 8.10 -9.89 14.64
C GLU A 160 8.03 -11.24 13.93
N LEU A 161 8.72 -12.24 14.48
CA LEU A 161 8.61 -13.63 14.04
C LEU A 161 7.23 -14.18 14.44
N LEU A 162 6.49 -14.72 13.46
CA LEU A 162 5.20 -15.35 13.68
C LEU A 162 5.31 -16.89 13.75
N ASN A 163 6.05 -17.49 12.80
CA ASN A 163 6.17 -18.95 12.72
C ASN A 163 7.42 -19.37 11.93
N ILE A 164 7.92 -20.59 12.20
CA ILE A 164 8.94 -21.27 11.40
C ILE A 164 8.43 -22.64 11.00
N ASN A 165 8.32 -22.88 9.70
CA ASN A 165 8.08 -24.20 9.13
C ASN A 165 9.41 -24.82 8.68
N LYS A 166 9.97 -25.70 9.51
CA LYS A 166 11.28 -26.32 9.25
C LYS A 166 11.27 -27.26 8.04
N THR A 167 10.15 -27.95 7.82
CA THR A 167 10.00 -28.89 6.70
C THR A 167 10.04 -28.16 5.36
N GLU A 168 9.29 -27.07 5.26
CA GLU A 168 9.21 -26.24 4.05
C GLU A 168 10.30 -25.16 3.98
N LYS A 169 11.18 -25.08 5.02
CA LYS A 169 12.22 -24.05 5.15
C LYS A 169 11.64 -22.63 5.03
N GLN A 170 10.53 -22.35 5.71
CA GLN A 170 9.81 -21.09 5.64
C GLN A 170 9.81 -20.36 6.98
N ILE A 171 9.92 -19.04 6.92
CA ILE A 171 9.83 -18.14 8.05
C ILE A 171 8.68 -17.18 7.78
N SER A 172 7.69 -17.15 8.67
CA SER A 172 6.60 -16.19 8.64
C SER A 172 6.88 -15.08 9.64
N PHE A 173 6.75 -13.83 9.22
CA PHE A 173 6.96 -12.67 10.08
C PHE A 173 5.98 -11.55 9.72
N ARG A 174 5.72 -10.67 10.71
CA ARG A 174 5.02 -9.41 10.54
C ARG A 174 6.04 -8.28 10.49
N VAL A 175 5.84 -7.31 9.60
CA VAL A 175 6.72 -6.14 9.49
C VAL A 175 5.91 -4.86 9.33
N GLN A 176 6.27 -3.84 10.14
CA GLN A 176 5.78 -2.46 9.99
C GLN A 176 6.89 -1.62 9.39
N CYS A 177 6.60 -0.91 8.31
CA CYS A 177 7.63 -0.19 7.56
C CYS A 177 7.12 1.09 6.92
N SER A 178 8.07 1.98 6.64
CA SER A 178 7.82 3.22 5.93
C SER A 178 7.38 2.98 4.48
N LYS A 179 6.78 4.02 3.89
CA LYS A 179 6.49 4.02 2.45
C LYS A 179 7.73 3.69 1.61
N GLY A 180 7.52 2.98 0.51
CA GLY A 180 8.57 2.68 -0.46
C GLY A 180 9.45 1.49 -0.10
N THR A 181 9.22 0.83 1.03
CA THR A 181 9.87 -0.42 1.40
C THR A 181 9.40 -1.55 0.49
N TYR A 182 10.34 -2.27 -0.11
CA TYR A 182 10.11 -3.46 -0.92
C TYR A 182 10.32 -4.72 -0.08
N ILE A 183 9.24 -5.44 0.20
CA ILE A 183 9.30 -6.65 1.04
C ILE A 183 10.07 -7.78 0.33
N ARG A 184 10.05 -7.82 -1.00
CA ARG A 184 10.86 -8.75 -1.79
C ARG A 184 12.37 -8.59 -1.52
N SER A 185 12.87 -7.35 -1.57
CA SER A 185 14.28 -7.07 -1.22
C SER A 185 14.56 -7.38 0.24
N LEU A 186 13.64 -7.04 1.16
CA LEU A 186 13.80 -7.37 2.58
C LEU A 186 13.92 -8.89 2.80
N CYS A 187 13.15 -9.71 2.08
CA CYS A 187 13.24 -11.17 2.14
C CYS A 187 14.62 -11.69 1.69
N GLU A 188 15.16 -11.14 0.59
CA GLU A 188 16.52 -11.48 0.13
C GLU A 188 17.58 -11.09 1.17
N ASP A 189 17.51 -9.87 1.71
CA ASP A 189 18.45 -9.36 2.71
C ASP A 189 18.40 -10.19 4.01
N ILE A 190 17.21 -10.61 4.46
CA ILE A 190 17.06 -11.49 5.63
C ILE A 190 17.68 -12.87 5.35
N ALA A 191 17.40 -13.46 4.18
CA ALA A 191 17.95 -14.76 3.81
C ALA A 191 19.49 -14.74 3.74
N GLU A 192 20.07 -13.67 3.20
CA GLU A 192 21.53 -13.47 3.15
C GLU A 192 22.13 -13.41 4.57
N LYS A 193 21.55 -12.64 5.49
CA LYS A 193 21.99 -12.60 6.88
C LYS A 193 21.83 -13.94 7.61
N LEU A 194 20.87 -14.75 7.21
CA LEU A 194 20.71 -16.13 7.68
C LEU A 194 21.73 -17.10 7.06
N GLY A 195 22.54 -16.66 6.08
CA GLY A 195 23.61 -17.44 5.48
C GLY A 195 23.19 -18.29 4.27
N THR A 196 22.02 -18.00 3.69
CA THR A 196 21.48 -18.68 2.51
C THR A 196 20.91 -17.68 1.51
N VAL A 197 20.08 -18.12 0.57
CA VAL A 197 19.27 -17.28 -0.32
C VAL A 197 17.80 -17.48 -0.01
N GLY A 198 16.94 -16.55 -0.43
CA GLY A 198 15.51 -16.68 -0.17
C GLY A 198 14.68 -15.83 -1.12
N LEU A 199 13.39 -16.09 -1.11
CA LEU A 199 12.39 -15.37 -1.89
C LEU A 199 11.13 -15.09 -1.06
N MET A 200 10.40 -14.06 -1.41
CA MET A 200 9.08 -13.79 -0.87
C MET A 200 8.07 -14.78 -1.45
N LYS A 201 7.59 -15.71 -0.61
CA LYS A 201 6.60 -16.72 -1.02
C LYS A 201 5.18 -16.18 -0.97
N GLU A 202 4.85 -15.49 0.13
CA GLU A 202 3.54 -14.89 0.33
C GLU A 202 3.66 -13.51 0.93
N LEU A 203 2.75 -12.64 0.54
CA LEU A 203 2.63 -11.27 1.05
C LEU A 203 1.17 -10.93 1.27
N LYS A 204 0.83 -10.52 2.49
CA LYS A 204 -0.48 -10.00 2.84
C LYS A 204 -0.33 -8.64 3.50
N ARG A 205 -0.86 -7.59 2.87
CA ARG A 205 -0.87 -6.25 3.46
C ARG A 205 -2.03 -6.12 4.43
N THR A 206 -1.71 -5.98 5.72
CA THR A 206 -2.70 -5.91 6.80
C THR A 206 -3.11 -4.48 7.12
N VAL A 207 -2.18 -3.50 6.95
CA VAL A 207 -2.44 -2.09 7.28
C VAL A 207 -1.83 -1.15 6.23
N VAL A 208 -2.54 -0.05 5.95
CA VAL A 208 -2.05 1.12 5.19
C VAL A 208 -2.50 2.38 5.94
N GLY A 209 -1.60 3.03 6.68
CA GLY A 209 -1.97 4.13 7.58
C GLY A 209 -3.03 3.68 8.58
N ASP A 210 -4.19 4.34 8.58
CA ASP A 210 -5.32 3.99 9.45
C ASP A 210 -6.23 2.88 8.88
N PHE A 211 -5.97 2.43 7.66
CA PHE A 211 -6.80 1.44 6.97
C PHE A 211 -6.34 0.02 7.30
N LYS A 212 -7.19 -0.74 7.99
CA LYS A 212 -6.93 -2.12 8.40
C LYS A 212 -7.69 -3.10 7.54
N ILE A 213 -7.13 -4.30 7.36
CA ILE A 213 -7.71 -5.36 6.55
C ILE A 213 -9.06 -5.85 7.08
N GLU A 214 -9.28 -5.78 8.40
CA GLU A 214 -10.54 -6.18 9.05
C GLU A 214 -11.74 -5.33 8.57
N ASN A 215 -11.47 -4.12 8.07
CA ASN A 215 -12.47 -3.22 7.52
C ASN A 215 -12.58 -3.29 5.99
N ALA A 216 -11.82 -4.17 5.35
CA ALA A 216 -11.83 -4.34 3.90
C ALA A 216 -12.83 -5.42 3.49
N ILE A 217 -13.45 -5.21 2.33
CA ILE A 217 -14.39 -6.13 1.72
C ILE A 217 -13.85 -6.69 0.40
N THR A 218 -14.36 -7.82 -0.04
CA THR A 218 -14.07 -8.36 -1.37
C THR A 218 -14.77 -7.55 -2.48
N VAL A 219 -14.37 -7.76 -3.72
CA VAL A 219 -15.03 -7.12 -4.87
C VAL A 219 -16.46 -7.67 -5.02
N GLU A 220 -16.67 -8.93 -4.70
CA GLU A 220 -17.95 -9.61 -4.71
C GLU A 220 -18.92 -9.00 -3.68
N GLU A 221 -18.48 -8.84 -2.43
CA GLU A 221 -19.26 -8.16 -1.39
C GLU A 221 -19.59 -6.71 -1.76
N LEU A 222 -18.62 -5.99 -2.39
CA LEU A 222 -18.90 -4.64 -2.91
C LEU A 222 -20.01 -4.66 -3.97
N LYS A 223 -20.00 -5.65 -4.87
CA LYS A 223 -21.02 -5.79 -5.90
C LYS A 223 -22.41 -5.98 -5.27
N GLU A 224 -22.53 -6.88 -4.32
CA GLU A 224 -23.79 -7.13 -3.59
C GLU A 224 -24.29 -5.88 -2.87
N LYS A 225 -23.39 -5.15 -2.19
CA LYS A 225 -23.75 -3.89 -1.52
C LYS A 225 -24.28 -2.84 -2.49
N ILE A 226 -23.63 -2.66 -3.65
CA ILE A 226 -24.07 -1.70 -4.67
C ILE A 226 -25.43 -2.09 -5.25
N GLU A 227 -25.64 -3.37 -5.55
CA GLU A 227 -26.94 -3.89 -6.04
C GLU A 227 -28.07 -3.64 -5.04
N ASN A 228 -27.77 -3.75 -3.75
CA ASN A 228 -28.69 -3.46 -2.65
C ASN A 228 -28.78 -1.96 -2.27
N LYS A 229 -28.10 -1.07 -2.99
CA LYS A 229 -27.98 0.37 -2.67
C LYS A 229 -27.42 0.63 -1.27
N ASP A 230 -26.62 -0.28 -0.75
CA ASP A 230 -25.89 -0.14 0.51
C ASP A 230 -24.51 0.47 0.24
N TYR A 231 -24.32 1.72 0.63
CA TYR A 231 -23.08 2.46 0.48
C TYR A 231 -22.30 2.61 1.79
N SER A 232 -22.64 1.87 2.82
CA SER A 232 -22.02 1.92 4.15
C SER A 232 -20.52 1.61 4.16
N CYS A 233 -20.02 0.89 3.14
CA CYS A 233 -18.60 0.59 2.97
C CYS A 233 -17.78 1.74 2.41
N ILE A 234 -18.41 2.87 2.04
CA ILE A 234 -17.72 4.05 1.49
C ILE A 234 -17.37 4.99 2.63
N ILE A 235 -16.07 5.15 2.88
CA ILE A 235 -15.54 6.11 3.84
C ILE A 235 -15.57 7.48 3.16
N SER A 236 -16.22 8.47 3.78
CA SER A 236 -16.32 9.82 3.22
C SER A 236 -14.98 10.55 3.26
N ILE A 237 -14.83 11.59 2.42
CA ILE A 237 -13.63 12.44 2.43
C ILE A 237 -13.52 13.17 3.78
N GLU A 238 -14.65 13.59 4.34
CA GLU A 238 -14.72 14.25 5.65
C GLU A 238 -14.19 13.35 6.76
N GLU A 239 -14.55 12.07 6.75
CA GLU A 239 -14.06 11.09 7.74
C GLU A 239 -12.53 10.93 7.69
N ILE A 240 -11.93 10.99 6.49
CA ILE A 240 -10.47 10.93 6.32
C ILE A 240 -9.78 12.12 6.98
N PHE A 241 -10.41 13.28 6.92
CA PHE A 241 -9.84 14.54 7.44
C PHE A 241 -10.46 14.97 8.78
N LYS A 242 -11.18 14.08 9.47
CA LYS A 242 -11.87 14.42 10.73
C LYS A 242 -10.96 14.98 11.82
N HIS A 243 -9.67 14.67 11.79
CA HIS A 243 -8.66 15.19 12.72
C HIS A 243 -7.95 16.46 12.21
N ASN A 244 -8.36 16.96 11.05
CA ASN A 244 -7.81 18.19 10.50
C ASN A 244 -8.69 19.39 10.90
N ASN A 245 -8.09 20.59 10.92
CA ASN A 245 -8.83 21.82 11.15
C ASN A 245 -9.89 22.01 10.07
N ARG A 246 -11.10 22.38 10.47
CA ARG A 246 -12.23 22.67 9.59
C ARG A 246 -12.48 24.16 9.52
N ILE A 247 -12.60 24.67 8.30
CA ILE A 247 -12.95 26.07 8.04
C ILE A 247 -14.31 26.10 7.35
N GLU A 248 -15.25 26.85 7.91
CA GLU A 248 -16.55 27.10 7.30
C GLU A 248 -16.51 28.42 6.55
N LEU A 249 -16.80 28.38 5.25
CA LEU A 249 -16.84 29.54 4.39
C LEU A 249 -18.29 30.04 4.25
N ASN A 250 -18.51 31.33 4.37
CA ASN A 250 -19.77 31.95 3.94
C ASN A 250 -19.89 31.94 2.42
N THR A 251 -21.06 32.27 1.87
CA THR A 251 -21.33 32.18 0.42
C THR A 251 -20.39 33.08 -0.41
N GLN A 252 -19.99 34.25 0.10
CA GLN A 252 -19.07 35.14 -0.61
C GLN A 252 -17.66 34.56 -0.68
N ASP A 253 -17.15 34.08 0.45
CA ASP A 253 -15.79 33.52 0.54
C ASP A 253 -15.71 32.17 -0.19
N TYR A 254 -16.79 31.37 -0.16
CA TYR A 254 -16.89 30.17 -0.99
C TYR A 254 -16.77 30.53 -2.49
N SER A 255 -17.49 31.56 -2.96
CA SER A 255 -17.40 32.00 -4.36
C SER A 255 -15.99 32.45 -4.74
N LYS A 256 -15.30 33.17 -3.87
CA LYS A 256 -13.91 33.59 -4.07
C LYS A 256 -12.99 32.38 -4.13
N TYR A 257 -13.13 31.44 -3.18
CA TYR A 257 -12.29 30.23 -3.07
C TYR A 257 -12.39 29.35 -4.31
N VAL A 258 -13.60 29.06 -4.81
CA VAL A 258 -13.77 28.21 -6.00
C VAL A 258 -13.24 28.88 -7.27
N ASN A 259 -13.09 30.19 -7.29
CA ASN A 259 -12.47 30.93 -8.38
C ASN A 259 -10.97 31.20 -8.16
N GLY A 260 -10.34 30.53 -7.19
CA GLY A 260 -8.90 30.58 -6.96
C GLY A 260 -8.40 31.85 -6.25
N VAL A 261 -9.29 32.63 -5.66
CA VAL A 261 -8.91 33.82 -4.87
C VAL A 261 -8.37 33.34 -3.52
N LYS A 262 -7.22 33.89 -3.11
CA LYS A 262 -6.68 33.62 -1.76
C LYS A 262 -7.59 34.25 -0.71
N LEU A 263 -7.98 33.46 0.28
CA LEU A 263 -8.73 33.90 1.43
C LEU A 263 -7.80 34.18 2.60
N ASP A 264 -8.14 35.22 3.37
CA ASP A 264 -7.52 35.48 4.66
C ASP A 264 -8.18 34.57 5.71
N ILE A 265 -7.43 33.59 6.20
CA ILE A 265 -7.92 32.56 7.14
C ILE A 265 -8.30 33.21 8.50
N GLU A 266 -7.68 34.34 8.90
CA GLU A 266 -7.96 35.00 10.17
C GLU A 266 -9.41 35.54 10.22
N ASN A 267 -10.01 35.79 9.06
CA ASN A 267 -11.39 36.24 8.93
C ASN A 267 -12.42 35.14 8.73
N CYS A 268 -11.97 33.87 8.66
CA CYS A 268 -12.84 32.70 8.50
C CYS A 268 -13.25 32.13 9.85
N LYS A 269 -14.50 31.65 9.96
CA LYS A 269 -14.96 30.94 11.14
C LYS A 269 -14.29 29.54 11.20
N ILE A 270 -13.41 29.34 12.18
CA ILE A 270 -12.73 28.06 12.40
C ILE A 270 -13.53 27.29 13.46
N THR A 271 -14.08 26.14 13.07
CA THR A 271 -14.77 25.23 13.96
C THR A 271 -13.89 24.00 14.17
N GLU A 272 -13.50 23.78 15.40
CA GLU A 272 -12.64 22.72 15.94
C GLU A 272 -11.12 22.96 15.83
N PHE A 273 -10.49 23.04 17.02
CA PHE A 273 -9.05 23.08 17.20
C PHE A 273 -8.59 21.93 18.09
N ASP A 274 -7.64 21.15 17.57
CA ASP A 274 -6.63 20.54 18.43
C ASP A 274 -5.38 21.43 18.42
N VAL A 275 -5.21 22.24 19.46
CA VAL A 275 -4.13 23.24 19.62
C VAL A 275 -2.75 22.59 19.70
N THR A 276 -2.66 21.25 19.82
CA THR A 276 -1.40 20.53 20.03
C THR A 276 -0.63 20.23 18.76
N ARG A 277 -1.24 20.40 17.57
CA ARG A 277 -0.57 20.16 16.27
C ARG A 277 -0.41 21.45 15.46
N ARG A 278 0.63 22.24 15.80
CA ARG A 278 1.10 23.35 14.96
C ARG A 278 1.73 22.80 13.68
N ASN A 279 0.93 22.56 12.64
CA ASN A 279 1.40 22.47 11.27
C ASN A 279 0.26 22.87 10.33
N VAL A 280 0.04 24.18 10.21
CA VAL A 280 -0.78 24.74 9.12
C VAL A 280 0.06 24.64 7.85
N LYS A 281 -0.16 23.61 7.04
CA LYS A 281 0.28 23.64 5.63
C LYS A 281 -0.81 24.36 4.85
N THR A 282 -0.50 25.58 4.43
CA THR A 282 -1.28 26.32 3.43
C THR A 282 -1.37 25.46 2.16
N ILE A 283 -2.58 25.14 1.73
CA ILE A 283 -2.88 24.47 0.46
C ILE A 283 -2.89 25.51 -0.65
#